data_87b87b137348d9a892d06530c415be43
#
_entry.id   87b87b137348d9a892d06530c415be43
#
_cell.length_a   1.000
_cell.length_b   1.000
_cell.length_c   1.000
_cell.angle_alpha   90.00
_cell.angle_beta   90.00
_cell.angle_gamma   90.00
#
_symmetry.space_group_name_H-M   'P 1'
#
loop_
_entity.id
_entity.type
_entity.pdbx_description
1 polymer ?
#
loop_
_entity_poly.entity_id
_entity_poly.type
_entity_poly.pdbx_seq_one_letter_code
_entity_poly.pdbx_strand_id
1 'polypeptide(L)'
;MQLLISVAGPADARAALRGGGDVIDAKDPRHGALGPVPLHRLASIRAAVAGARPLSAALGDAASEATLAGAVAAAAALGVAFVKVGLAGVVSEARARRLAVAAQRAATEAGTRLVLVAYADWRRAESLAPARVVAVAANAGAAGVLLDTANKGAPLFTIESPVSVAAWIVAVHAAGLFAALAGGLSGPEFPLARWLGADVVGVRGAACVGGRTGRVSRTRVATLRALAGAAPAPPALAGRGILAERDVELPEIVGCDDEVLHAARERA
;
A
#
# COMPACT_ATOMS: atom_id res chain seq x y z
N MET A 1 5.04 -9.61 -9.20
CA MET A 1 4.55 -8.94 -7.96
C MET A 1 5.67 -8.88 -6.95
N GLN A 2 5.96 -7.72 -6.36
CA GLN A 2 7.01 -7.54 -5.36
C GLN A 2 6.50 -7.87 -3.95
N LEU A 3 7.40 -8.37 -3.09
CA LEU A 3 7.12 -8.68 -1.69
C LEU A 3 7.74 -7.61 -0.77
N LEU A 4 6.88 -6.86 -0.08
CA LEU A 4 7.28 -5.90 0.93
C LEU A 4 7.19 -6.53 2.32
N ILE A 5 8.29 -6.44 3.09
CA ILE A 5 8.34 -6.94 4.47
C ILE A 5 8.46 -5.79 5.46
N SER A 6 7.44 -5.61 6.30
CA SER A 6 7.49 -4.62 7.37
C SER A 6 8.39 -5.10 8.51
N VAL A 7 9.31 -4.24 8.95
CA VAL A 7 10.34 -4.50 9.96
C VAL A 7 10.31 -3.45 11.06
N ALA A 8 10.51 -3.86 12.32
CA ALA A 8 10.51 -2.97 13.46
C ALA A 8 11.93 -2.58 13.93
N GLY A 9 12.96 -3.18 13.36
CA GLY A 9 14.34 -2.91 13.73
C GLY A 9 15.37 -3.59 12.82
N PRO A 10 16.68 -3.36 13.05
CA PRO A 10 17.75 -3.82 12.17
C PRO A 10 17.87 -5.34 12.09
N ALA A 11 17.55 -6.07 13.15
CA ALA A 11 17.55 -7.55 13.13
C ALA A 11 16.47 -8.10 12.19
N ASP A 12 15.26 -7.53 12.23
CA ASP A 12 14.17 -7.87 11.32
C ASP A 12 14.56 -7.55 9.87
N ALA A 13 15.19 -6.38 9.63
CA ALA A 13 15.63 -5.98 8.29
C ALA A 13 16.63 -6.98 7.69
N ARG A 14 17.64 -7.40 8.48
CA ARG A 14 18.58 -8.45 8.04
C ARG A 14 17.89 -9.78 7.76
N ALA A 15 16.90 -10.18 8.56
CA ALA A 15 16.14 -11.41 8.33
C ALA A 15 15.30 -11.32 7.06
N ALA A 16 14.64 -10.19 6.82
CA ALA A 16 13.85 -9.91 5.63
C ALA A 16 14.71 -9.94 4.35
N LEU A 17 15.88 -9.29 4.36
CA LEU A 17 16.84 -9.32 3.26
C LEU A 17 17.31 -10.74 2.93
N ARG A 18 17.77 -11.48 3.95
CA ARG A 18 18.23 -12.87 3.76
C ARG A 18 17.12 -13.83 3.32
N GLY A 19 15.86 -13.49 3.57
CA GLY A 19 14.69 -14.23 3.10
C GLY A 19 14.25 -13.83 1.68
N GLY A 20 14.86 -12.80 1.08
CA GLY A 20 14.56 -12.38 -0.28
C GLY A 20 13.40 -11.37 -0.40
N GLY A 21 13.10 -10.61 0.65
CA GLY A 21 12.15 -9.49 0.54
C GLY A 21 12.62 -8.47 -0.50
N ASP A 22 11.71 -8.01 -1.36
CA ASP A 22 12.02 -7.07 -2.44
C ASP A 22 12.05 -5.62 -1.95
N VAL A 23 11.19 -5.27 -0.99
CA VAL A 23 11.13 -3.95 -0.34
C VAL A 23 11.16 -4.16 1.17
N ILE A 24 12.02 -3.42 1.86
CA ILE A 24 12.08 -3.41 3.33
C ILE A 24 11.31 -2.18 3.81
N ASP A 25 10.37 -2.38 4.76
CA ASP A 25 9.46 -1.35 5.20
C ASP A 25 9.60 -1.07 6.70
N ALA A 26 10.13 0.08 7.06
CA ALA A 26 10.25 0.48 8.45
C ALA A 26 8.89 0.85 9.06
N LYS A 27 8.41 0.02 10.01
CA LYS A 27 7.10 0.19 10.66
C LYS A 27 7.08 -0.42 12.06
N ASP A 28 6.60 0.33 13.06
CA ASP A 28 6.34 -0.21 14.39
C ASP A 28 4.92 -0.79 14.48
N PRO A 29 4.76 -2.12 14.58
CA PRO A 29 3.45 -2.76 14.64
C PRO A 29 2.65 -2.46 15.91
N ARG A 30 3.26 -1.87 16.94
CA ARG A 30 2.60 -1.52 18.20
C ARG A 30 1.81 -0.22 18.11
N HIS A 31 2.11 0.62 17.12
CA HIS A 31 1.51 1.94 16.91
C HIS A 31 0.58 1.98 15.68
N GLY A 32 -0.42 1.09 15.65
CA GLY A 32 -1.42 1.08 14.58
C GLY A 32 -0.97 0.45 13.26
N ALA A 33 -1.72 0.74 12.21
CA ALA A 33 -1.49 0.18 10.87
C ALA A 33 -0.20 0.71 10.24
N LEU A 34 0.13 1.97 10.46
CA LEU A 34 1.26 2.70 9.89
C LEU A 34 2.16 3.33 10.96
N GLY A 35 2.31 2.68 12.12
CA GLY A 35 3.11 3.21 13.21
C GLY A 35 4.53 3.57 12.76
N PRO A 36 4.96 4.85 12.89
CA PRO A 36 6.30 5.24 12.53
C PRO A 36 7.32 4.66 13.51
N VAL A 37 8.49 4.28 13.02
CA VAL A 37 9.63 4.00 13.87
C VAL A 37 10.35 5.32 14.22
N PRO A 38 10.95 5.47 15.41
CA PRO A 38 11.79 6.64 15.72
C PRO A 38 12.95 6.78 14.72
N LEU A 39 13.37 8.02 14.41
CA LEU A 39 14.41 8.30 13.42
C LEU A 39 15.73 7.55 13.67
N HIS A 40 16.18 7.43 14.92
CA HIS A 40 17.38 6.66 15.23
C HIS A 40 17.25 5.16 14.87
N ARG A 41 16.03 4.62 15.00
CA ARG A 41 15.73 3.24 14.58
C ARG A 41 15.63 3.12 13.07
N LEU A 42 15.05 4.11 12.39
CA LEU A 42 15.05 4.16 10.93
C LEU A 42 16.49 4.20 10.39
N ALA A 43 17.36 5.02 10.97
CA ALA A 43 18.79 5.05 10.65
C ALA A 43 19.47 3.68 10.85
N SER A 44 19.16 2.98 11.96
CA SER A 44 19.69 1.63 12.21
C SER A 44 19.17 0.59 11.21
N ILE A 45 17.90 0.69 10.78
CA ILE A 45 17.33 -0.14 9.72
C ILE A 45 18.02 0.18 8.40
N ARG A 46 18.18 1.46 8.06
CA ARG A 46 18.88 1.89 6.83
C ARG A 46 20.30 1.34 6.75
N ALA A 47 21.05 1.41 7.86
CA ALA A 47 22.38 0.83 7.94
C ALA A 47 22.36 -0.69 7.75
N ALA A 48 21.37 -1.39 8.30
CA ALA A 48 21.23 -2.84 8.13
C ALA A 48 20.82 -3.24 6.69
N VAL A 49 20.06 -2.40 5.99
CA VAL A 49 19.69 -2.61 4.57
C VAL A 49 20.84 -2.31 3.64
N ALA A 50 21.70 -1.35 3.97
CA ALA A 50 22.94 -0.98 3.25
C ALA A 50 22.75 -0.82 1.73
N GLY A 51 21.58 -0.36 1.28
CA GLY A 51 21.28 -0.17 -0.15
C GLY A 51 20.95 -1.45 -0.94
N ALA A 52 20.97 -2.63 -0.30
CA ALA A 52 20.70 -3.90 -0.99
C ALA A 52 19.28 -4.02 -1.55
N ARG A 53 18.32 -3.30 -0.96
CA ARG A 53 16.91 -3.23 -1.39
C ARG A 53 16.36 -1.83 -1.14
N PRO A 54 15.30 -1.41 -1.85
CA PRO A 54 14.56 -0.20 -1.51
C PRO A 54 14.05 -0.25 -0.07
N LEU A 55 14.23 0.87 0.65
CA LEU A 55 13.67 1.06 1.99
C LEU A 55 12.47 1.97 1.89
N SER A 56 11.34 1.57 2.46
CA SER A 56 10.18 2.44 2.71
C SER A 56 10.00 2.72 4.20
N ALA A 57 9.30 3.80 4.53
CA ALA A 57 8.97 4.13 5.91
C ALA A 57 7.49 4.49 6.05
N ALA A 58 6.82 3.91 7.04
CA ALA A 58 5.50 4.35 7.47
C ALA A 58 5.64 5.61 8.34
N LEU A 59 4.87 6.66 8.04
CA LEU A 59 4.90 7.93 8.75
C LEU A 59 3.64 8.18 9.61
N GLY A 60 2.77 7.18 9.70
CA GLY A 60 1.51 7.29 10.43
C GLY A 60 0.39 7.87 9.58
N ASP A 61 -0.66 8.24 10.28
CA ASP A 61 -1.79 8.95 9.71
C ASP A 61 -1.56 10.46 9.79
N ALA A 62 -2.06 11.19 8.79
CA ALA A 62 -1.76 12.60 8.64
C ALA A 62 -2.43 13.46 9.74
N ALA A 63 -1.64 14.22 10.47
CA ALA A 63 -2.12 15.15 11.50
C ALA A 63 -2.25 16.60 10.96
N SER A 64 -1.14 17.23 10.59
CA SER A 64 -1.09 18.56 9.96
C SER A 64 -0.15 18.56 8.75
N GLU A 65 -0.32 19.52 7.85
CA GLU A 65 0.52 19.69 6.66
C GLU A 65 1.99 19.86 7.03
N ALA A 66 2.27 20.74 8.01
CA ALA A 66 3.64 21.02 8.46
C ALA A 66 4.29 19.81 9.14
N THR A 67 3.56 19.12 10.03
CA THR A 67 4.06 17.91 10.70
C THR A 67 4.39 16.82 9.70
N LEU A 68 3.51 16.65 8.71
CA LEU A 68 3.68 15.65 7.67
C LEU A 68 4.87 15.95 6.77
N ALA A 69 5.00 17.20 6.30
CA ALA A 69 6.14 17.63 5.48
C ALA A 69 7.47 17.45 6.23
N GLY A 70 7.53 17.81 7.51
CA GLY A 70 8.69 17.58 8.36
C GLY A 70 9.05 16.10 8.53
N ALA A 71 8.05 15.23 8.72
CA ALA A 71 8.26 13.79 8.83
C ALA A 71 8.78 13.18 7.50
N VAL A 72 8.23 13.63 6.36
CA VAL A 72 8.71 13.23 5.03
C VAL A 72 10.17 13.63 4.84
N ALA A 73 10.51 14.90 5.09
CA ALA A 73 11.88 15.40 4.95
C ALA A 73 12.87 14.65 5.85
N ALA A 74 12.51 14.41 7.12
CA ALA A 74 13.35 13.68 8.07
C ALA A 74 13.59 12.23 7.66
N ALA A 75 12.56 11.52 7.15
CA ALA A 75 12.71 10.17 6.65
C ALA A 75 13.55 10.12 5.35
N ALA A 76 13.31 11.06 4.44
CA ALA A 76 14.04 11.16 3.17
C ALA A 76 15.53 11.43 3.38
N ALA A 77 15.90 12.26 4.36
CA ALA A 77 17.29 12.52 4.74
C ALA A 77 18.05 11.25 5.15
N LEU A 78 17.33 10.19 5.56
CA LEU A 78 17.88 8.86 5.84
C LEU A 78 17.90 7.94 4.61
N GLY A 79 17.60 8.47 3.41
CA GLY A 79 17.69 7.74 2.15
C GLY A 79 16.61 6.68 1.96
N VAL A 80 15.38 6.91 2.44
CA VAL A 80 14.24 6.05 2.11
C VAL A 80 13.78 6.30 0.68
N ALA A 81 13.44 5.23 -0.05
CA ALA A 81 12.95 5.31 -1.41
C ALA A 81 11.47 5.70 -1.48
N PHE A 82 10.70 5.35 -0.45
CA PHE A 82 9.28 5.63 -0.35
C PHE A 82 8.87 6.01 1.07
N VAL A 83 7.94 6.94 1.19
CA VAL A 83 7.23 7.25 2.43
C VAL A 83 5.76 6.90 2.29
N LYS A 84 5.17 6.33 3.33
CA LYS A 84 3.75 5.94 3.36
C LYS A 84 2.99 6.77 4.36
N VAL A 85 1.90 7.38 3.91
CA VAL A 85 1.03 8.24 4.71
C VAL A 85 -0.39 7.73 4.65
N GLY A 86 -0.99 7.49 5.82
CA GLY A 86 -2.39 7.15 5.97
C GLY A 86 -3.28 8.38 6.14
N LEU A 87 -4.56 8.17 5.96
CA LEU A 87 -5.59 9.21 6.08
C LEU A 87 -6.66 8.85 7.12
N ALA A 88 -6.35 8.00 8.12
CA ALA A 88 -7.28 7.78 9.23
C ALA A 88 -7.55 9.10 9.98
N GLY A 89 -8.81 9.34 10.36
CA GLY A 89 -9.28 10.59 10.94
C GLY A 89 -9.42 11.75 9.93
N VAL A 90 -9.33 11.48 8.61
CA VAL A 90 -9.47 12.50 7.55
C VAL A 90 -10.64 12.14 6.64
N VAL A 91 -11.83 12.67 6.96
CA VAL A 91 -13.07 12.48 6.19
C VAL A 91 -13.30 13.54 5.11
N SER A 92 -12.62 14.68 5.21
CA SER A 92 -12.73 15.77 4.24
C SER A 92 -11.75 15.57 3.10
N GLU A 93 -12.26 15.46 1.87
CA GLU A 93 -11.44 15.35 0.67
C GLU A 93 -10.55 16.58 0.45
N ALA A 94 -11.07 17.77 0.72
CA ALA A 94 -10.29 19.01 0.61
C ALA A 94 -9.10 19.00 1.59
N ARG A 95 -9.29 18.49 2.81
CA ARG A 95 -8.19 18.31 3.77
C ARG A 95 -7.21 17.23 3.30
N ALA A 96 -7.69 16.08 2.81
CA ALA A 96 -6.84 15.02 2.28
C ALA A 96 -5.97 15.50 1.12
N ARG A 97 -6.54 16.30 0.19
CA ARG A 97 -5.79 16.90 -0.92
C ARG A 97 -4.67 17.83 -0.43
N ARG A 98 -4.94 18.73 0.53
CA ARG A 98 -3.89 19.60 1.07
C ARG A 98 -2.76 18.80 1.73
N LEU A 99 -3.09 17.79 2.52
CA LEU A 99 -2.12 16.91 3.18
C LEU A 99 -1.28 16.14 2.14
N ALA A 100 -1.91 15.58 1.11
CA ALA A 100 -1.23 14.85 0.05
C ALA A 100 -0.29 15.75 -0.77
N VAL A 101 -0.73 16.96 -1.12
CA VAL A 101 0.10 17.97 -1.83
C VAL A 101 1.30 18.39 -0.98
N ALA A 102 1.10 18.65 0.32
CA ALA A 102 2.19 19.02 1.21
C ALA A 102 3.22 17.88 1.36
N ALA A 103 2.74 16.63 1.52
CA ALA A 103 3.60 15.45 1.58
C ALA A 103 4.36 15.21 0.28
N GLN A 104 3.68 15.32 -0.87
CA GLN A 104 4.30 15.12 -2.18
C GLN A 104 5.34 16.18 -2.49
N ARG A 105 5.05 17.44 -2.18
CA ARG A 105 6.03 18.52 -2.33
C ARG A 105 7.30 18.21 -1.53
N ALA A 106 7.16 17.91 -0.24
CA ALA A 106 8.29 17.55 0.61
C ALA A 106 9.03 16.29 0.10
N ALA A 107 8.30 15.30 -0.43
CA ALA A 107 8.88 14.09 -1.02
C ALA A 107 9.71 14.42 -2.27
N THR A 108 9.18 15.25 -3.17
CA THR A 108 9.88 15.68 -4.40
C THR A 108 11.15 16.47 -4.06
N GLU A 109 11.05 17.45 -3.16
CA GLU A 109 12.18 18.29 -2.71
C GLU A 109 13.29 17.44 -2.06
N ALA A 110 12.93 16.36 -1.38
CA ALA A 110 13.88 15.51 -0.65
C ALA A 110 14.29 14.23 -1.44
N GLY A 111 13.83 14.05 -2.67
CA GLY A 111 14.22 12.93 -3.53
C GLY A 111 13.65 11.57 -3.10
N THR A 112 12.50 11.54 -2.42
CA THR A 112 11.75 10.32 -2.09
C THR A 112 10.40 10.29 -2.82
N ARG A 113 9.65 9.20 -2.70
CA ARG A 113 8.36 9.01 -3.36
C ARG A 113 7.23 8.80 -2.37
N LEU A 114 6.11 9.47 -2.58
CA LEU A 114 4.93 9.34 -1.72
C LEU A 114 4.07 8.15 -2.14
N VAL A 115 3.60 7.40 -1.15
CA VAL A 115 2.53 6.39 -1.28
C VAL A 115 1.43 6.76 -0.30
N LEU A 116 0.23 7.00 -0.80
CA LEU A 116 -0.93 7.19 0.08
C LEU A 116 -1.52 5.84 0.47
N VAL A 117 -2.03 5.74 1.69
CA VAL A 117 -2.67 4.52 2.19
C VAL A 117 -4.18 4.73 2.28
N ALA A 118 -4.91 3.90 1.54
CA ALA A 118 -6.34 3.73 1.63
C ALA A 118 -6.66 2.58 2.57
N TYR A 119 -7.72 2.70 3.36
CA TYR A 119 -8.16 1.66 4.26
C TYR A 119 -9.41 0.96 3.73
N ALA A 120 -9.39 -0.38 3.62
CA ALA A 120 -10.54 -1.18 3.24
C ALA A 120 -11.70 -0.97 4.24
N ASP A 121 -11.37 -0.90 5.51
CA ASP A 121 -12.29 -0.58 6.61
C ASP A 121 -12.41 0.94 6.87
N TRP A 122 -12.43 1.74 5.80
CA TRP A 122 -12.37 3.20 5.81
C TRP A 122 -13.40 3.89 6.68
N ARG A 123 -14.62 3.32 6.81
CA ARG A 123 -15.64 3.86 7.72
C ARG A 123 -15.20 3.80 9.16
N ARG A 124 -14.58 2.68 9.59
CA ARG A 124 -14.03 2.52 10.95
C ARG A 124 -12.77 3.34 11.18
N ALA A 125 -12.00 3.56 10.12
CA ALA A 125 -10.82 4.43 10.13
C ALA A 125 -11.18 5.93 10.09
N GLU A 126 -12.46 6.28 9.95
CA GLU A 126 -12.92 7.65 9.72
C GLU A 126 -12.13 8.32 8.57
N SER A 127 -11.95 7.60 7.47
CA SER A 127 -11.13 7.99 6.33
C SER A 127 -11.98 8.16 5.07
N LEU A 128 -11.36 8.60 3.98
CA LEU A 128 -11.97 8.58 2.66
C LEU A 128 -12.13 7.16 2.14
N ALA A 129 -13.17 6.92 1.34
CA ALA A 129 -13.32 5.67 0.60
C ALA A 129 -12.10 5.42 -0.32
N PRO A 130 -11.67 4.14 -0.51
CA PRO A 130 -10.46 3.82 -1.26
C PRO A 130 -10.38 4.45 -2.65
N ALA A 131 -11.48 4.52 -3.40
CA ALA A 131 -11.52 5.15 -4.72
C ALA A 131 -11.23 6.66 -4.65
N ARG A 132 -11.69 7.36 -3.60
CA ARG A 132 -11.40 8.78 -3.41
C ARG A 132 -9.94 9.03 -3.06
N VAL A 133 -9.30 8.09 -2.33
CA VAL A 133 -7.85 8.17 -2.05
C VAL A 133 -7.03 8.03 -3.34
N VAL A 134 -7.47 7.19 -4.30
CA VAL A 134 -6.82 7.10 -5.63
C VAL A 134 -6.84 8.44 -6.33
N ALA A 135 -8.00 9.12 -6.39
CA ALA A 135 -8.10 10.45 -7.01
C ALA A 135 -7.23 11.49 -6.30
N VAL A 136 -7.18 11.48 -4.97
CA VAL A 136 -6.29 12.36 -4.18
C VAL A 136 -4.82 12.08 -4.49
N ALA A 137 -4.42 10.83 -4.58
CA ALA A 137 -3.05 10.41 -4.87
C ALA A 137 -2.61 10.84 -6.28
N ALA A 138 -3.47 10.61 -7.28
CA ALA A 138 -3.22 11.02 -8.66
C ALA A 138 -3.06 12.53 -8.78
N ASN A 139 -3.99 13.30 -8.21
CA ASN A 139 -3.94 14.77 -8.24
C ASN A 139 -2.72 15.34 -7.50
N ALA A 140 -2.21 14.65 -6.49
CA ALA A 140 -1.00 15.07 -5.78
C ALA A 140 0.29 14.67 -6.51
N GLY A 141 0.24 13.76 -7.49
CA GLY A 141 1.42 13.20 -8.16
C GLY A 141 2.15 12.16 -7.30
N ALA A 142 1.43 11.43 -6.45
CA ALA A 142 2.00 10.33 -5.67
C ALA A 142 2.50 9.19 -6.59
N ALA A 143 3.39 8.35 -6.11
CA ALA A 143 3.90 7.21 -6.87
C ALA A 143 2.94 6.02 -6.89
N GLY A 144 2.12 5.86 -5.86
CA GLY A 144 1.21 4.73 -5.75
C GLY A 144 0.24 4.83 -4.59
N VAL A 145 -0.65 3.86 -4.51
CA VAL A 145 -1.60 3.71 -3.40
C VAL A 145 -1.51 2.30 -2.82
N LEU A 146 -1.50 2.23 -1.49
CA LEU A 146 -1.58 0.97 -0.75
C LEU A 146 -3.00 0.80 -0.19
N LEU A 147 -3.67 -0.30 -0.49
CA LEU A 147 -4.88 -0.72 0.20
C LEU A 147 -4.51 -1.60 1.39
N ASP A 148 -4.74 -1.11 2.59
CA ASP A 148 -4.48 -1.82 3.86
C ASP A 148 -5.77 -1.88 4.71
N THR A 149 -5.73 -2.47 5.88
CA THR A 149 -6.76 -2.40 6.91
C THR A 149 -6.25 -1.57 8.08
N ALA A 150 -7.06 -0.64 8.59
CA ALA A 150 -6.73 0.12 9.80
C ALA A 150 -6.82 -0.80 11.03
N ASN A 151 -7.91 -1.54 11.15
CA ASN A 151 -8.08 -2.57 12.17
C ASN A 151 -7.46 -3.90 11.70
N LYS A 152 -6.59 -4.47 12.52
CA LYS A 152 -5.89 -5.71 12.20
C LYS A 152 -6.65 -6.99 12.62
N GLY A 153 -7.90 -6.86 13.06
CA GLY A 153 -8.77 -7.99 13.43
C GLY A 153 -9.35 -8.76 12.24
N ALA A 154 -9.37 -8.16 11.04
CA ALA A 154 -9.89 -8.80 9.82
C ALA A 154 -8.92 -8.63 8.65
N PRO A 155 -8.61 -9.70 7.90
CA PRO A 155 -7.83 -9.64 6.67
C PRO A 155 -8.55 -8.86 5.56
N LEU A 156 -7.78 -8.29 4.61
CA LEU A 156 -8.29 -7.50 3.50
C LEU A 156 -9.43 -8.21 2.74
N PHE A 157 -9.21 -9.46 2.33
CA PHE A 157 -10.17 -10.23 1.54
C PHE A 157 -11.38 -10.77 2.33
N THR A 158 -11.46 -10.50 3.63
CA THR A 158 -12.69 -10.70 4.41
C THR A 158 -13.54 -9.42 4.50
N ILE A 159 -12.94 -8.26 4.20
CA ILE A 159 -13.60 -6.95 4.20
C ILE A 159 -14.03 -6.59 2.77
N GLU A 160 -13.14 -6.80 1.81
CA GLU A 160 -13.35 -6.47 0.41
C GLU A 160 -13.43 -7.74 -0.45
N SER A 161 -14.37 -7.76 -1.38
CA SER A 161 -14.47 -8.84 -2.35
C SER A 161 -13.30 -8.78 -3.36
N PRO A 162 -12.89 -9.91 -3.94
CA PRO A 162 -11.92 -9.91 -5.04
C PRO A 162 -12.32 -8.99 -6.21
N VAL A 163 -13.62 -8.88 -6.51
CA VAL A 163 -14.14 -8.00 -7.57
C VAL A 163 -13.92 -6.54 -7.23
N SER A 164 -14.22 -6.13 -5.98
CA SER A 164 -13.97 -4.76 -5.50
C SER A 164 -12.49 -4.40 -5.55
N VAL A 165 -11.62 -5.33 -5.13
CA VAL A 165 -10.16 -5.14 -5.17
C VAL A 165 -9.66 -5.03 -6.61
N ALA A 166 -10.17 -5.87 -7.54
CA ALA A 166 -9.84 -5.79 -8.98
C ALA A 166 -10.20 -4.42 -9.56
N ALA A 167 -11.43 -3.98 -9.36
CA ALA A 167 -11.89 -2.67 -9.83
C ALA A 167 -11.05 -1.52 -9.26
N TRP A 168 -10.67 -1.61 -7.98
CA TRP A 168 -9.80 -0.64 -7.35
C TRP A 168 -8.38 -0.63 -7.98
N ILE A 169 -7.77 -1.80 -8.22
CA ILE A 169 -6.46 -1.91 -8.88
C ILE A 169 -6.49 -1.31 -10.29
N VAL A 170 -7.53 -1.61 -11.06
CA VAL A 170 -7.71 -1.03 -12.40
C VAL A 170 -7.76 0.50 -12.32
N ALA A 171 -8.51 1.05 -11.38
CA ALA A 171 -8.59 2.51 -11.19
C ALA A 171 -7.23 3.11 -10.78
N VAL A 172 -6.45 2.43 -9.94
CA VAL A 172 -5.08 2.85 -9.56
C VAL A 172 -4.18 2.90 -10.78
N HIS A 173 -4.17 1.84 -11.61
CA HIS A 173 -3.34 1.78 -12.81
C HIS A 173 -3.77 2.78 -13.87
N ALA A 174 -5.08 2.98 -14.06
CA ALA A 174 -5.61 4.01 -14.97
C ALA A 174 -5.19 5.43 -14.57
N ALA A 175 -4.93 5.66 -13.28
CA ALA A 175 -4.39 6.92 -12.76
C ALA A 175 -2.85 7.02 -12.85
N GLY A 176 -2.17 6.06 -13.47
CA GLY A 176 -0.70 6.03 -13.60
C GLY A 176 0.04 5.70 -12.30
N LEU A 177 -0.64 5.11 -11.31
CA LEU A 177 -0.10 4.78 -9.99
C LEU A 177 0.18 3.28 -9.87
N PHE A 178 1.14 2.89 -9.04
CA PHE A 178 1.26 1.47 -8.69
C PHE A 178 0.27 1.09 -7.57
N ALA A 179 -0.23 -0.15 -7.62
CA ALA A 179 -1.18 -0.72 -6.67
C ALA A 179 -0.48 -1.66 -5.70
N ALA A 180 -0.55 -1.35 -4.40
CA ALA A 180 -0.05 -2.22 -3.35
C ALA A 180 -1.20 -2.76 -2.49
N LEU A 181 -1.10 -4.01 -2.05
CA LEU A 181 -2.07 -4.64 -1.15
C LEU A 181 -1.40 -5.06 0.15
N ALA A 182 -2.06 -4.80 1.27
CA ALA A 182 -1.70 -5.30 2.59
C ALA A 182 -2.98 -5.62 3.40
N GLY A 183 -2.89 -5.70 4.73
CA GLY A 183 -4.06 -5.98 5.55
C GLY A 183 -4.24 -7.47 5.83
N GLY A 184 -3.38 -8.02 6.69
CA GLY A 184 -3.52 -9.40 7.17
C GLY A 184 -3.22 -10.51 6.15
N LEU A 185 -2.60 -10.18 5.01
CA LEU A 185 -2.21 -11.17 4.02
C LEU A 185 -1.20 -12.15 4.62
N SER A 186 -1.39 -13.44 4.36
CA SER A 186 -0.65 -14.53 5.00
C SER A 186 0.12 -15.45 4.04
N GLY A 187 -0.09 -15.27 2.74
CA GLY A 187 0.54 -16.04 1.66
C GLY A 187 -0.43 -16.75 0.74
N PRO A 188 -1.45 -17.49 1.25
CA PRO A 188 -2.45 -18.15 0.39
C PRO A 188 -3.18 -17.19 -0.56
N GLU A 189 -3.31 -15.92 -0.20
CA GLU A 189 -3.96 -14.88 -1.00
C GLU A 189 -3.04 -14.30 -2.11
N PHE A 190 -1.76 -14.62 -2.13
CA PHE A 190 -0.80 -14.04 -3.08
C PHE A 190 -1.08 -14.40 -4.54
N PRO A 191 -1.46 -15.65 -4.89
CA PRO A 191 -1.87 -15.97 -6.26
C PRO A 191 -3.06 -15.13 -6.73
N LEU A 192 -4.04 -14.92 -5.85
CA LEU A 192 -5.19 -14.06 -6.12
C LEU A 192 -4.75 -12.59 -6.30
N ALA A 193 -4.00 -12.03 -5.35
CA ALA A 193 -3.50 -10.66 -5.43
C ALA A 193 -2.73 -10.38 -6.74
N ARG A 194 -1.90 -11.34 -7.15
CA ARG A 194 -1.18 -11.27 -8.42
C ARG A 194 -2.12 -11.32 -9.62
N TRP A 195 -3.07 -12.25 -9.62
CA TRP A 195 -4.04 -12.38 -10.72
C TRP A 195 -4.89 -11.11 -10.87
N LEU A 196 -5.23 -10.45 -9.76
CA LEU A 196 -5.91 -9.15 -9.74
C LEU A 196 -5.03 -7.99 -10.23
N GLY A 197 -3.72 -8.19 -10.42
CA GLY A 197 -2.80 -7.20 -10.95
C GLY A 197 -2.06 -6.37 -9.89
N ALA A 198 -2.01 -6.79 -8.62
CA ALA A 198 -1.23 -6.07 -7.61
C ALA A 198 0.26 -6.03 -7.96
N ASP A 199 0.88 -4.85 -7.88
CA ASP A 199 2.32 -4.66 -8.10
C ASP A 199 3.14 -5.08 -6.89
N VAL A 200 2.61 -4.82 -5.69
CA VAL A 200 3.27 -5.08 -4.41
C VAL A 200 2.29 -5.74 -3.43
N VAL A 201 2.76 -6.75 -2.71
CA VAL A 201 2.08 -7.26 -1.50
C VAL A 201 2.92 -6.98 -0.27
N GLY A 202 2.29 -6.43 0.77
CA GLY A 202 2.93 -6.07 2.03
C GLY A 202 2.50 -6.99 3.18
N VAL A 203 3.47 -7.53 3.92
CA VAL A 203 3.20 -8.38 5.07
C VAL A 203 4.03 -8.01 6.29
N ARG A 204 3.48 -8.29 7.47
CA ARG A 204 4.21 -8.29 8.75
C ARG A 204 3.98 -9.60 9.50
N GLY A 205 2.75 -9.87 9.93
CA GLY A 205 2.43 -11.02 10.80
C GLY A 205 2.87 -12.35 10.24
N ALA A 206 2.59 -12.61 8.96
CA ALA A 206 2.96 -13.84 8.27
C ALA A 206 4.48 -14.05 8.20
N ALA A 207 5.25 -12.98 8.11
CA ALA A 207 6.72 -13.04 8.09
C ALA A 207 7.35 -13.23 9.48
N CYS A 208 6.57 -13.15 10.57
CA CYS A 208 7.08 -13.16 11.94
C CYS A 208 6.78 -14.50 12.67
N VAL A 209 7.70 -14.94 13.50
CA VAL A 209 7.44 -15.89 14.58
C VAL A 209 6.88 -15.12 15.77
N GLY A 210 5.79 -15.59 16.37
CA GLY A 210 5.11 -14.88 17.46
C GLY A 210 4.12 -13.83 16.98
N GLY A 211 3.65 -13.90 15.73
CA GLY A 211 2.64 -13.01 15.18
C GLY A 211 3.16 -11.61 14.85
N ARG A 212 2.23 -10.63 14.72
CA ARG A 212 2.52 -9.29 14.20
C ARG A 212 3.58 -8.52 14.98
N THR A 213 3.66 -8.67 16.28
CA THR A 213 4.65 -8.02 17.16
C THR A 213 5.92 -8.83 17.36
N GLY A 214 5.96 -10.06 16.84
CA GLY A 214 7.10 -10.95 16.92
C GLY A 214 8.25 -10.58 15.99
N ARG A 215 9.24 -11.47 15.88
CA ARG A 215 10.46 -11.27 15.09
C ARG A 215 10.31 -11.82 13.68
N VAL A 216 10.82 -11.09 12.68
CA VAL A 216 10.85 -11.56 11.29
C VAL A 216 11.74 -12.79 11.17
N SER A 217 11.22 -13.83 10.52
CA SER A 217 11.90 -15.09 10.23
C SER A 217 12.36 -15.13 8.77
N ARG A 218 13.66 -15.36 8.56
CA ARG A 218 14.22 -15.58 7.22
C ARG A 218 13.46 -16.67 6.45
N THR A 219 13.20 -17.80 7.08
CA THR A 219 12.51 -18.95 6.44
C THR A 219 11.09 -18.57 6.01
N ARG A 220 10.32 -17.89 6.89
CA ARG A 220 8.96 -17.45 6.53
C ARG A 220 8.99 -16.45 5.38
N VAL A 221 9.93 -15.51 5.38
CA VAL A 221 10.09 -14.57 4.26
C VAL A 221 10.44 -15.31 2.97
N ALA A 222 11.32 -16.31 3.00
CA ALA A 222 11.67 -17.10 1.81
C ALA A 222 10.45 -17.85 1.25
N THR A 223 9.62 -18.45 2.13
CA THR A 223 8.36 -19.09 1.73
C THR A 223 7.41 -18.08 1.08
N LEU A 224 7.21 -16.90 1.69
CA LEU A 224 6.35 -15.85 1.16
C LEU A 224 6.90 -15.30 -0.17
N ARG A 225 8.22 -15.20 -0.31
CA ARG A 225 8.85 -14.76 -1.56
C ARG A 225 8.62 -15.75 -2.70
N ALA A 226 8.69 -17.04 -2.43
CA ALA A 226 8.38 -18.08 -3.41
C ALA A 226 6.91 -17.97 -3.87
N LEU A 227 5.96 -17.78 -2.94
CA LEU A 227 4.56 -17.55 -3.27
C LEU A 227 4.34 -16.27 -4.08
N ALA A 228 5.02 -15.18 -3.72
CA ALA A 228 4.96 -13.93 -4.45
C ALA A 228 5.58 -14.03 -5.86
N GLY A 229 6.52 -14.92 -6.10
CA GLY A 229 7.19 -15.18 -7.38
C GLY A 229 6.54 -16.27 -8.25
N ALA A 230 5.72 -17.16 -7.67
CA ALA A 230 5.09 -18.25 -8.40
C ALA A 230 4.21 -17.72 -9.55
N ALA A 231 4.22 -18.42 -10.71
CA ALA A 231 3.32 -18.09 -11.81
C ALA A 231 1.86 -18.10 -11.33
N PRO A 232 0.98 -17.24 -11.88
CA PRO A 232 -0.43 -17.26 -11.51
C PRO A 232 -1.04 -18.60 -11.93
N ALA A 233 -1.41 -19.44 -10.96
CA ALA A 233 -2.38 -20.48 -11.21
C ALA A 233 -3.74 -19.78 -11.32
N PRO A 234 -4.58 -20.11 -12.32
CA PRO A 234 -5.95 -19.64 -12.32
C PRO A 234 -6.59 -20.04 -10.99
N PRO A 235 -7.37 -19.15 -10.33
CA PRO A 235 -8.08 -19.53 -9.13
C PRO A 235 -8.90 -20.78 -9.45
N ALA A 236 -8.69 -21.85 -8.71
CA ALA A 236 -9.62 -22.96 -8.74
C ALA A 236 -10.96 -22.38 -8.28
N LEU A 237 -11.85 -22.15 -9.23
CA LEU A 237 -13.24 -21.84 -8.96
C LEU A 237 -13.77 -23.06 -8.23
N ALA A 238 -13.77 -23.02 -6.89
CA ALA A 238 -14.38 -24.04 -6.06
C ALA A 238 -15.82 -24.17 -6.55
N GLY A 239 -16.12 -25.31 -7.16
CA GLY A 239 -17.35 -25.55 -7.87
C GLY A 239 -18.58 -25.24 -7.02
N ARG A 240 -19.39 -24.37 -7.57
CA ARG A 240 -20.84 -24.52 -7.67
C ARG A 240 -21.25 -23.68 -8.87
N GLY A 241 -21.78 -24.36 -9.87
CA GLY A 241 -22.25 -23.75 -11.09
C GLY A 241 -23.25 -22.63 -10.82
N ILE A 242 -22.93 -21.47 -11.33
CA ILE A 242 -23.85 -20.45 -11.80
C ILE A 242 -22.99 -19.54 -12.69
N LEU A 243 -22.87 -19.87 -13.94
CA LEU A 243 -22.74 -18.94 -15.05
C LEU A 243 -23.30 -19.66 -16.27
N ALA A 244 -24.64 -19.84 -16.29
CA ALA A 244 -25.37 -19.83 -17.52
C ALA A 244 -25.26 -18.41 -18.09
N GLU A 245 -24.96 -18.34 -19.36
CA GLU A 245 -24.96 -17.13 -20.17
C GLU A 245 -26.13 -16.22 -19.78
N ARG A 246 -25.81 -15.05 -19.22
CA ARG A 246 -26.67 -13.89 -19.24
C ARG A 246 -25.78 -12.73 -19.60
N ASP A 247 -26.14 -12.09 -20.69
CA ASP A 247 -25.62 -10.81 -21.15
C ASP A 247 -25.54 -9.84 -19.96
N VAL A 248 -24.31 -9.50 -19.57
CA VAL A 248 -24.10 -8.43 -18.60
C VAL A 248 -24.12 -7.14 -19.41
N GLU A 249 -25.30 -6.55 -19.53
CA GLU A 249 -25.40 -5.14 -19.88
C GLU A 249 -24.61 -4.36 -18.83
N LEU A 250 -23.57 -3.69 -19.26
CA LEU A 250 -22.83 -2.74 -18.44
C LEU A 250 -23.81 -1.62 -18.07
N PRO A 251 -23.93 -1.25 -16.79
CA PRO A 251 -24.75 -0.10 -16.42
C PRO A 251 -24.18 1.14 -17.10
N GLU A 252 -25.00 1.87 -17.84
CA GLU A 252 -24.68 3.20 -18.36
C GLU A 252 -24.22 4.07 -17.20
N ILE A 253 -23.00 4.62 -17.34
CA ILE A 253 -22.49 5.64 -16.43
C ILE A 253 -23.24 6.93 -16.77
N VAL A 254 -24.34 7.17 -16.08
CA VAL A 254 -25.06 8.44 -16.14
C VAL A 254 -24.24 9.47 -15.38
N GLY A 255 -23.72 10.46 -16.11
CA GLY A 255 -23.19 11.71 -15.54
C GLY A 255 -21.68 11.79 -15.39
N CYS A 256 -20.96 11.86 -16.51
CA CYS A 256 -19.68 12.57 -16.58
C CYS A 256 -19.83 13.65 -17.64
N ASP A 257 -19.76 14.91 -17.22
CA ASP A 257 -19.87 16.06 -18.09
C ASP A 257 -18.82 16.00 -19.21
N ASP A 258 -19.27 16.25 -20.44
CA ASP A 258 -18.50 16.24 -21.69
C ASP A 258 -17.33 17.24 -21.76
N GLU A 259 -17.15 18.10 -20.77
CA GLU A 259 -16.08 19.10 -20.76
C GLU A 259 -14.67 18.55 -20.49
N VAL A 260 -14.53 17.34 -19.91
CA VAL A 260 -13.22 16.78 -19.60
C VAL A 260 -12.56 16.07 -20.79
N LEU A 261 -13.35 15.66 -21.78
CA LEU A 261 -12.85 14.96 -22.99
C LEU A 261 -12.34 15.91 -24.08
N HIS A 262 -12.74 17.19 -24.06
CA HIS A 262 -12.30 18.15 -25.09
C HIS A 262 -10.90 18.70 -24.83
N ALA A 263 -10.50 18.86 -23.57
CA ALA A 263 -9.18 19.39 -23.20
C ALA A 263 -8.00 18.42 -23.44
N ALA A 264 -8.27 17.13 -23.65
CA ALA A 264 -7.22 16.12 -23.90
C ALA A 264 -6.90 15.95 -25.39
N ARG A 265 -7.75 16.46 -26.30
CA ARG A 265 -7.56 16.35 -27.77
C ARG A 265 -6.80 17.50 -28.41
N GLU A 266 -6.62 18.60 -27.71
CA GLU A 266 -5.87 19.79 -28.24
C GLU A 266 -4.39 19.82 -27.86
N ARG A 267 -3.84 18.78 -27.21
CA ARG A 267 -2.43 18.69 -26.82
C ARG A 267 -1.75 17.38 -27.26
N ALA A 268 -2.20 16.79 -28.35
CA ALA A 268 -1.48 15.69 -29.01
C ALA A 268 -0.88 16.15 -30.34
#